data_8fd8ea568f64062f4850aedc6a776dbb
#
_entry.id   8fd8ea568f64062f4850aedc6a776dbb
#
_cell.length_a   1.000
_cell.length_b   1.000
_cell.length_c   1.000
_cell.angle_alpha   90.00
_cell.angle_beta   90.00
_cell.angle_gamma   90.00
#
_symmetry.space_group_name_H-M   'P 1'
#
loop_
_entity.id
_entity.type
_entity.pdbx_description
1 polymer ?
#
loop_
_entity_poly.entity_id
_entity_poly.type
_entity_poly.pdbx_seq_one_letter_code
_entity_poly.pdbx_strand_id
1 'polypeptide(L)'
;SQIGKSFEALSDKLIHLKKTNQVAIMVSNEALTALNWFQIPGGKTSYNDVVRWIYDALYEQNIECDIIWTDETNLDAYKVIFVPALYSAPKEVFERLSAFAANGGTLVATFKTGFTDEHVKVNCDRQPAGLSECMSAWYDRFTAPKNVGLSGETFGLSKDELQVQDFMELVEPAGAKVLAFYDHYMWKEYAAVTKNSWGKGTCYYIACKTSSAYIKKLTASIVKEAGLWGWKQEIAF
;
A
#
# COMPACT_ATOMS: atom_id res chain seq x y z
N SER A 1 43.14 4.95 8.34
CA SER A 1 42.77 5.34 6.97
C SER A 1 42.27 6.78 6.94
N GLN A 2 42.27 7.42 5.78
CA GLN A 2 41.78 8.80 5.62
C GLN A 2 40.30 8.90 5.99
N ILE A 3 39.52 7.88 5.63
CA ILE A 3 38.08 7.76 5.97
C ILE A 3 37.90 7.75 7.51
N GLY A 4 38.70 6.94 8.23
CA GLY A 4 38.62 6.89 9.69
C GLY A 4 38.88 8.24 10.36
N LYS A 5 39.88 8.99 9.88
CA LYS A 5 40.17 10.35 10.38
C LYS A 5 39.00 11.32 10.09
N SER A 6 38.35 11.20 8.92
CA SER A 6 37.20 12.04 8.59
C SER A 6 36.00 11.72 9.50
N PHE A 7 35.72 10.45 9.80
CA PHE A 7 34.68 10.07 10.75
C PHE A 7 34.99 10.54 12.18
N GLU A 8 36.25 10.41 12.61
CA GLU A 8 36.71 10.90 13.93
C GLU A 8 36.52 12.42 14.06
N ALA A 9 36.89 13.18 13.03
CA ALA A 9 36.72 14.63 13.01
C ALA A 9 35.23 15.09 12.97
N LEU A 10 34.32 14.24 12.52
CA LEU A 10 32.87 14.50 12.43
C LEU A 10 32.10 13.80 13.54
N SER A 11 32.75 13.08 14.45
CA SER A 11 32.10 12.23 15.45
C SER A 11 31.03 12.98 16.27
N ASP A 12 31.37 14.18 16.77
CA ASP A 12 30.42 14.99 17.56
C ASP A 12 29.18 15.43 16.78
N LYS A 13 29.26 15.48 15.45
CA LYS A 13 28.13 15.83 14.57
C LYS A 13 27.34 14.62 14.10
N LEU A 14 27.98 13.45 14.05
CA LEU A 14 27.38 12.23 13.50
C LEU A 14 26.84 11.31 14.59
N ILE A 15 27.36 11.39 15.81
CA ILE A 15 26.91 10.59 16.93
C ILE A 15 25.48 10.98 17.31
N HIS A 16 24.62 10.00 17.55
CA HIS A 16 23.20 10.19 17.91
C HIS A 16 22.33 10.87 16.83
N LEU A 17 22.77 10.93 15.57
CA LEU A 17 21.89 11.34 14.48
C LEU A 17 20.68 10.41 14.43
N LYS A 18 19.50 11.01 14.51
CA LYS A 18 18.22 10.29 14.29
C LYS A 18 17.69 10.66 12.92
N LYS A 19 17.38 9.66 12.14
CA LYS A 19 16.62 9.81 10.91
C LYS A 19 15.15 9.74 11.24
N THR A 20 14.36 10.66 10.71
CA THR A 20 12.90 10.66 10.84
C THR A 20 12.32 10.52 9.44
N ASN A 21 11.59 9.43 9.21
CA ASN A 21 10.83 9.23 7.98
C ASN A 21 9.36 9.56 8.24
N GLN A 22 8.69 10.10 7.23
CA GLN A 22 7.26 10.42 7.30
C GLN A 22 6.42 9.42 6.49
N VAL A 23 7.07 8.43 5.90
CA VAL A 23 6.46 7.31 5.18
C VAL A 23 6.82 6.03 5.90
N ALA A 24 5.86 5.12 6.04
CA ALA A 24 6.10 3.79 6.59
C ALA A 24 5.44 2.71 5.72
N ILE A 25 5.98 1.51 5.81
CA ILE A 25 5.36 0.28 5.33
C ILE A 25 5.09 -0.60 6.55
N MET A 26 3.83 -0.91 6.81
CA MET A 26 3.45 -1.82 7.89
C MET A 26 3.55 -3.27 7.41
N VAL A 27 4.24 -4.09 8.14
CA VAL A 27 4.45 -5.51 7.85
C VAL A 27 3.92 -6.40 9.00
N SER A 28 3.59 -7.65 8.70
CA SER A 28 3.05 -8.62 9.64
C SER A 28 3.62 -10.01 9.39
N ASN A 29 4.14 -10.63 10.44
CA ASN A 29 4.55 -12.04 10.42
C ASN A 29 3.33 -12.99 10.34
N GLU A 30 2.22 -12.59 10.95
CA GLU A 30 0.96 -13.34 10.90
C GLU A 30 0.44 -13.38 9.46
N ALA A 31 0.41 -12.23 8.76
CA ALA A 31 0.03 -12.17 7.35
C ALA A 31 0.99 -12.97 6.46
N LEU A 32 2.31 -12.88 6.70
CA LEU A 32 3.32 -13.68 6.01
C LEU A 32 3.06 -15.18 6.17
N THR A 33 2.87 -15.62 7.42
CA THR A 33 2.63 -17.03 7.73
C THR A 33 1.32 -17.52 7.14
N ALA A 34 0.25 -16.74 7.29
CA ALA A 34 -1.06 -17.08 6.76
C ALA A 34 -1.03 -17.22 5.23
N LEU A 35 -0.41 -16.26 4.51
CA LEU A 35 -0.31 -16.29 3.06
C LEU A 35 0.65 -17.35 2.51
N ASN A 36 1.56 -17.88 3.31
CA ASN A 36 2.34 -19.07 2.95
C ASN A 36 1.47 -20.34 2.88
N TRP A 37 0.43 -20.42 3.70
CA TRP A 37 -0.53 -21.54 3.70
C TRP A 37 -1.71 -21.30 2.77
N PHE A 38 -2.29 -20.09 2.80
CA PHE A 38 -3.43 -19.66 2.00
C PHE A 38 -2.96 -18.74 0.86
N GLN A 39 -2.19 -19.31 -0.05
CA GLN A 39 -1.52 -18.57 -1.12
C GLN A 39 -2.48 -17.69 -1.93
N ILE A 40 -1.97 -16.55 -2.38
CA ILE A 40 -2.66 -15.71 -3.34
C ILE A 40 -2.96 -16.55 -4.60
N PRO A 41 -4.20 -16.55 -5.10
CA PRO A 41 -4.57 -17.34 -6.28
C PRO A 41 -3.61 -17.13 -7.45
N GLY A 42 -3.16 -18.25 -8.06
CA GLY A 42 -2.13 -18.23 -9.08
C GLY A 42 -0.73 -18.60 -8.58
N GLY A 43 -0.48 -18.54 -7.26
CA GLY A 43 0.74 -19.03 -6.59
C GLY A 43 2.06 -18.36 -7.01
N LYS A 44 1.98 -17.23 -7.72
CA LYS A 44 3.16 -16.53 -8.26
C LYS A 44 3.62 -15.37 -7.40
N THR A 45 2.76 -14.86 -6.54
CA THR A 45 3.02 -13.69 -5.70
C THR A 45 2.94 -14.09 -4.24
N SER A 46 4.05 -13.98 -3.50
CA SER A 46 4.12 -14.15 -2.06
C SER A 46 3.82 -12.83 -1.34
N TYR A 47 3.63 -12.90 -0.01
CA TYR A 47 3.52 -11.70 0.84
C TYR A 47 4.73 -10.77 0.68
N ASN A 48 5.94 -11.33 0.69
CA ASN A 48 7.16 -10.56 0.53
C ASN A 48 7.26 -9.89 -0.85
N ASP A 49 6.71 -10.49 -1.90
CA ASP A 49 6.66 -9.85 -3.22
C ASP A 49 5.74 -8.64 -3.22
N VAL A 50 4.63 -8.67 -2.47
CA VAL A 50 3.74 -7.51 -2.33
C VAL A 50 4.41 -6.40 -1.52
N VAL A 51 5.10 -6.73 -0.44
CA VAL A 51 5.88 -5.76 0.36
C VAL A 51 6.95 -5.11 -0.50
N ARG A 52 7.75 -5.92 -1.23
CA ARG A 52 8.81 -5.43 -2.11
C ARG A 52 8.28 -4.61 -3.27
N TRP A 53 7.15 -4.97 -3.83
CA TRP A 53 6.52 -4.20 -4.90
C TRP A 53 6.23 -2.76 -4.51
N ILE A 54 5.79 -2.52 -3.26
CA ILE A 54 5.63 -1.16 -2.71
C ILE A 54 6.99 -0.55 -2.38
N TYR A 55 7.87 -1.29 -1.70
CA TYR A 55 9.19 -0.81 -1.29
C TYR A 55 10.05 -0.38 -2.49
N ASP A 56 10.13 -1.21 -3.53
CA ASP A 56 10.91 -0.94 -4.74
C ASP A 56 10.39 0.34 -5.45
N ALA A 57 9.05 0.51 -5.50
CA ALA A 57 8.44 1.72 -6.06
C ALA A 57 8.80 2.99 -5.28
N LEU A 58 8.91 2.93 -3.96
CA LEU A 58 9.36 4.05 -3.12
C LEU A 58 10.87 4.28 -3.26
N TYR A 59 11.65 3.20 -3.18
CA TYR A 59 13.11 3.23 -3.27
C TYR A 59 13.60 3.86 -4.58
N GLU A 60 13.07 3.44 -5.71
CA GLU A 60 13.42 3.97 -7.03
C GLU A 60 13.08 5.47 -7.21
N GLN A 61 12.34 6.05 -6.28
CA GLN A 61 11.95 7.46 -6.28
C GLN A 61 12.61 8.26 -5.14
N ASN A 62 13.61 7.72 -4.47
CA ASN A 62 14.26 8.33 -3.31
C ASN A 62 13.28 8.65 -2.16
N ILE A 63 12.22 7.88 -2.03
CA ILE A 63 11.28 8.02 -0.92
C ILE A 63 11.72 7.07 0.18
N GLU A 64 12.28 7.65 1.22
CA GLU A 64 12.72 6.90 2.40
C GLU A 64 11.50 6.49 3.23
N CYS A 65 11.47 5.25 3.70
CA CYS A 65 10.40 4.75 4.55
C CYS A 65 10.93 3.89 5.69
N ASP A 66 10.19 3.89 6.79
CA ASP A 66 10.39 2.94 7.89
C ASP A 66 9.60 1.65 7.62
N ILE A 67 10.12 0.55 8.11
CA ILE A 67 9.35 -0.70 8.22
C ILE A 67 8.85 -0.79 9.65
N ILE A 68 7.53 -0.83 9.82
CA ILE A 68 6.87 -0.91 11.12
C ILE A 68 6.05 -2.19 11.22
N TRP A 69 5.88 -2.65 12.44
CA TRP A 69 5.11 -3.85 12.73
C TRP A 69 3.67 -3.50 13.16
N THR A 70 2.81 -4.49 13.19
CA THR A 70 1.40 -4.32 13.58
C THR A 70 1.20 -3.93 15.05
N ASP A 71 2.19 -4.12 15.90
CA ASP A 71 2.20 -3.68 17.30
C ASP A 71 2.67 -2.24 17.51
N GLU A 72 3.17 -1.56 16.44
CA GLU A 72 3.47 -0.13 16.53
C GLU A 72 2.21 0.67 16.85
N THR A 73 2.24 1.37 17.96
CA THR A 73 1.10 2.15 18.46
C THR A 73 1.18 3.63 18.13
N ASN A 74 2.40 4.16 17.93
CA ASN A 74 2.60 5.56 17.63
C ASN A 74 2.73 5.79 16.11
N LEU A 75 1.60 5.96 15.46
CA LEU A 75 1.53 6.24 14.03
C LEU A 75 1.62 7.74 13.69
N ASP A 76 1.57 8.62 14.68
CA ASP A 76 1.53 10.08 14.48
C ASP A 76 2.82 10.66 13.86
N ALA A 77 3.91 9.91 13.91
CA ALA A 77 5.17 10.29 13.27
C ALA A 77 5.09 10.25 11.73
N TYR A 78 4.10 9.53 11.19
CA TYR A 78 3.99 9.29 9.76
C TYR A 78 2.88 10.14 9.14
N LYS A 79 3.08 10.50 7.87
CA LYS A 79 2.06 11.11 7.02
C LYS A 79 1.44 10.10 6.06
N VAL A 80 2.21 9.09 5.64
CA VAL A 80 1.75 8.04 4.74
C VAL A 80 2.13 6.68 5.31
N ILE A 81 1.17 5.78 5.42
CA ILE A 81 1.39 4.39 5.79
C ILE A 81 0.87 3.49 4.69
N PHE A 82 1.76 2.70 4.10
CA PHE A 82 1.43 1.62 3.18
C PHE A 82 1.21 0.33 3.96
N VAL A 83 0.14 -0.39 3.62
CA VAL A 83 -0.28 -1.63 4.27
C VAL A 83 -0.42 -2.72 3.19
N PRO A 84 0.70 -3.33 2.76
CA PRO A 84 0.69 -4.36 1.73
C PRO A 84 0.12 -5.66 2.27
N ALA A 85 -0.97 -6.15 1.67
CA ALA A 85 -1.58 -7.46 1.90
C ALA A 85 -1.63 -7.88 3.38
N LEU A 86 -2.04 -6.98 4.27
CA LEU A 86 -2.22 -7.28 5.71
C LEU A 86 -3.39 -8.26 5.88
N TYR A 87 -3.13 -9.53 5.49
CA TYR A 87 -4.13 -10.58 5.35
C TYR A 87 -4.79 -10.95 6.67
N SER A 88 -3.98 -11.05 7.71
CA SER A 88 -4.39 -11.45 9.04
C SER A 88 -3.88 -10.46 10.08
N ALA A 89 -4.76 -9.91 10.89
CA ALA A 89 -4.42 -9.06 12.02
C ALA A 89 -5.61 -8.96 13.01
N PRO A 90 -5.36 -8.64 14.29
CA PRO A 90 -6.40 -8.27 15.23
C PRO A 90 -7.18 -7.04 14.79
N LYS A 91 -8.44 -6.98 15.19
CA LYS A 91 -9.35 -5.86 14.85
C LYS A 91 -8.79 -4.50 15.25
N GLU A 92 -8.11 -4.42 16.37
CA GLU A 92 -7.53 -3.18 16.92
C GLU A 92 -6.47 -2.57 15.99
N VAL A 93 -5.79 -3.39 15.18
CA VAL A 93 -4.84 -2.90 14.17
C VAL A 93 -5.59 -2.10 13.09
N PHE A 94 -6.70 -2.63 12.58
CA PHE A 94 -7.50 -1.95 11.57
C PHE A 94 -8.19 -0.69 12.12
N GLU A 95 -8.67 -0.73 13.38
CA GLU A 95 -9.23 0.44 14.07
C GLU A 95 -8.17 1.55 14.21
N ARG A 96 -6.94 1.21 14.58
CA ARG A 96 -5.82 2.14 14.69
C ARG A 96 -5.44 2.74 13.34
N LEU A 97 -5.41 1.94 12.27
CA LEU A 97 -5.16 2.41 10.90
C LEU A 97 -6.27 3.37 10.42
N SER A 98 -7.52 3.03 10.68
CA SER A 98 -8.66 3.90 10.36
C SER A 98 -8.60 5.23 11.13
N ALA A 99 -8.24 5.18 12.43
CA ALA A 99 -8.05 6.37 13.26
C ALA A 99 -6.86 7.23 12.77
N PHE A 100 -5.75 6.62 12.36
CA PHE A 100 -4.63 7.32 11.73
C PHE A 100 -5.09 8.14 10.52
N ALA A 101 -5.84 7.53 9.62
CA ALA A 101 -6.39 8.24 8.47
C ALA A 101 -7.37 9.35 8.91
N ALA A 102 -8.28 9.07 9.84
CA ALA A 102 -9.25 10.06 10.33
C ALA A 102 -8.57 11.31 10.94
N ASN A 103 -7.40 11.15 11.54
CA ASN A 103 -6.60 12.23 12.14
C ASN A 103 -5.74 13.01 11.14
N GLY A 104 -5.73 12.67 9.86
CA GLY A 104 -5.04 13.43 8.80
C GLY A 104 -3.94 12.65 8.08
N GLY A 105 -3.72 11.39 8.44
CA GLY A 105 -2.80 10.52 7.73
C GLY A 105 -3.32 10.06 6.36
N THR A 106 -2.43 9.59 5.53
CA THR A 106 -2.75 8.91 4.27
C THR A 106 -2.51 7.42 4.43
N LEU A 107 -3.59 6.65 4.43
CA LEU A 107 -3.57 5.19 4.51
C LEU A 107 -3.66 4.58 3.12
N VAL A 108 -2.73 3.71 2.77
CA VAL A 108 -2.71 3.01 1.48
C VAL A 108 -2.72 1.52 1.72
N ALA A 109 -3.86 0.87 1.56
CA ALA A 109 -3.98 -0.57 1.69
C ALA A 109 -4.03 -1.24 0.31
N THR A 110 -3.50 -2.46 0.23
CA THR A 110 -3.57 -3.24 -1.00
C THR A 110 -4.53 -4.43 -0.85
N PHE A 111 -4.77 -5.10 -1.94
CA PHE A 111 -5.52 -6.35 -2.00
C PHE A 111 -5.12 -7.31 -0.86
N LYS A 112 -6.02 -8.20 -0.47
CA LYS A 112 -5.88 -9.17 0.63
C LYS A 112 -5.77 -8.56 2.03
N THR A 113 -5.83 -7.25 2.20
CA THR A 113 -5.84 -6.62 3.52
C THR A 113 -7.18 -6.87 4.23
N GLY A 114 -7.14 -7.25 5.53
CA GLY A 114 -8.31 -7.46 6.36
C GLY A 114 -9.13 -8.72 6.03
N PHE A 115 -8.53 -9.70 5.36
CA PHE A 115 -9.27 -10.88 4.91
C PHE A 115 -9.63 -11.84 6.04
N THR A 116 -8.75 -11.96 7.04
CA THR A 116 -8.96 -12.81 8.22
C THR A 116 -8.69 -12.06 9.52
N ASP A 117 -9.20 -12.62 10.64
CA ASP A 117 -8.78 -12.24 11.98
C ASP A 117 -7.38 -12.80 12.33
N GLU A 118 -6.90 -12.56 13.55
CA GLU A 118 -5.61 -13.02 14.05
C GLU A 118 -5.47 -14.54 14.15
N HIS A 119 -6.59 -15.27 14.13
CA HIS A 119 -6.65 -16.73 14.11
C HIS A 119 -6.80 -17.32 12.71
N VAL A 120 -6.64 -16.48 11.68
CA VAL A 120 -6.79 -16.86 10.26
C VAL A 120 -8.20 -17.30 9.90
N LYS A 121 -9.19 -16.95 10.71
CA LYS A 121 -10.60 -17.15 10.42
C LYS A 121 -11.05 -16.05 9.46
N VAL A 122 -11.64 -16.43 8.33
CA VAL A 122 -12.14 -15.47 7.33
C VAL A 122 -13.22 -14.59 7.96
N ASN A 123 -13.07 -13.29 7.81
CA ASN A 123 -14.09 -12.34 8.21
C ASN A 123 -15.34 -12.51 7.34
N CYS A 124 -16.51 -12.65 7.97
CA CYS A 124 -17.78 -12.81 7.27
C CYS A 124 -18.37 -11.47 6.81
N ASP A 125 -17.80 -10.36 7.23
CA ASP A 125 -18.16 -9.02 6.81
C ASP A 125 -17.64 -8.72 5.40
N ARG A 126 -18.10 -7.61 4.84
CA ARG A 126 -17.59 -7.12 3.55
C ARG A 126 -16.10 -6.80 3.66
N GLN A 127 -15.35 -7.27 2.68
CA GLN A 127 -13.91 -7.03 2.60
C GLN A 127 -13.60 -5.65 1.98
N PRO A 128 -12.51 -4.99 2.38
CA PRO A 128 -11.56 -5.35 3.45
C PRO A 128 -12.19 -5.12 4.83
N ALA A 129 -12.32 -6.20 5.62
CA ALA A 129 -12.92 -6.09 6.95
C ALA A 129 -12.13 -5.16 7.85
N GLY A 130 -12.84 -4.37 8.66
CA GLY A 130 -12.24 -3.34 9.52
C GLY A 130 -11.81 -2.07 8.81
N LEU A 131 -11.70 -2.06 7.47
CA LEU A 131 -11.33 -0.87 6.68
C LEU A 131 -12.37 -0.48 5.62
N SER A 132 -13.40 -1.27 5.36
CA SER A 132 -14.40 -1.01 4.32
C SER A 132 -15.10 0.36 4.47
N GLU A 133 -15.33 0.83 5.70
CA GLU A 133 -15.91 2.14 5.95
C GLU A 133 -14.94 3.27 5.57
N CYS A 134 -13.71 3.25 6.07
CA CYS A 134 -12.74 4.30 5.79
C CYS A 134 -12.29 4.30 4.32
N MET A 135 -12.27 3.13 3.67
CA MET A 135 -12.03 3.01 2.22
C MET A 135 -13.25 3.42 1.40
N SER A 136 -14.47 3.42 1.98
CA SER A 136 -15.75 3.63 1.30
C SER A 136 -15.88 2.77 0.03
N ALA A 137 -15.41 1.54 0.15
CA ALA A 137 -15.36 0.53 -0.91
C ALA A 137 -15.32 -0.87 -0.30
N TRP A 138 -15.85 -1.85 -1.00
CA TRP A 138 -15.88 -3.23 -0.52
C TRP A 138 -15.84 -4.23 -1.67
N TYR A 139 -15.53 -5.49 -1.35
CA TYR A 139 -15.60 -6.59 -2.30
C TYR A 139 -16.03 -7.88 -1.60
N ASP A 140 -16.57 -8.81 -2.36
CA ASP A 140 -16.91 -10.18 -1.96
C ASP A 140 -16.33 -11.23 -2.92
N ARG A 141 -15.74 -10.78 -4.02
CA ARG A 141 -15.22 -11.64 -5.10
C ARG A 141 -13.82 -11.20 -5.52
N PHE A 142 -13.02 -12.17 -5.87
CA PHE A 142 -11.67 -11.98 -6.41
C PHE A 142 -11.36 -13.07 -7.45
N THR A 143 -10.39 -12.83 -8.30
CA THR A 143 -9.97 -13.78 -9.34
C THR A 143 -8.52 -13.55 -9.77
N ALA A 144 -7.96 -14.50 -10.51
CA ALA A 144 -6.73 -14.30 -11.25
C ALA A 144 -7.05 -13.59 -12.57
N PRO A 145 -6.35 -12.48 -12.91
CA PRO A 145 -6.60 -11.76 -14.14
C PRO A 145 -6.17 -12.56 -15.37
N LYS A 146 -6.93 -12.40 -16.45
CA LYS A 146 -6.56 -12.92 -17.77
C LYS A 146 -6.83 -11.83 -18.81
N ASN A 147 -5.77 -11.24 -19.34
CA ASN A 147 -5.84 -10.13 -20.31
C ASN A 147 -6.66 -8.95 -19.78
N VAL A 148 -6.44 -8.57 -18.53
CA VAL A 148 -7.11 -7.46 -17.85
C VAL A 148 -6.14 -6.27 -17.81
N GLY A 149 -6.57 -5.14 -18.34
CA GLY A 149 -5.85 -3.87 -18.25
C GLY A 149 -6.45 -2.95 -17.18
N LEU A 150 -5.89 -1.74 -17.11
CA LEU A 150 -6.41 -0.63 -16.32
C LEU A 150 -6.87 0.50 -17.23
N SER A 151 -7.96 1.17 -16.85
CA SER A 151 -8.48 2.38 -17.46
C SER A 151 -8.72 3.46 -16.39
N GLY A 152 -8.93 4.71 -16.81
CA GLY A 152 -9.06 5.86 -15.90
C GLY A 152 -7.72 6.57 -15.71
N GLU A 153 -7.17 6.64 -14.50
CA GLU A 153 -5.85 7.24 -14.27
C GLU A 153 -4.75 6.31 -14.77
N THR A 154 -4.25 6.59 -15.95
CA THR A 154 -3.22 5.77 -16.62
C THR A 154 -1.82 6.33 -16.50
N PHE A 155 -1.65 7.54 -15.98
CA PHE A 155 -0.36 8.25 -15.91
C PHE A 155 0.41 8.33 -17.22
N GLY A 156 -0.27 8.20 -18.36
CA GLY A 156 0.32 8.18 -19.70
C GLY A 156 1.10 6.90 -20.03
N LEU A 157 0.91 5.84 -19.27
CA LEU A 157 1.55 4.54 -19.48
C LEU A 157 0.97 3.81 -20.70
N SER A 158 1.77 2.95 -21.31
CA SER A 158 1.38 2.09 -22.42
C SER A 158 0.41 0.98 -21.96
N LYS A 159 -0.30 0.36 -22.91
CA LYS A 159 -1.21 -0.75 -22.62
C LYS A 159 -0.52 -1.93 -21.93
N ASP A 160 0.73 -2.21 -22.26
CA ASP A 160 1.50 -3.29 -21.65
C ASP A 160 1.85 -2.95 -20.18
N GLU A 161 2.15 -1.71 -19.87
CA GLU A 161 2.41 -1.24 -18.52
C GLU A 161 1.14 -1.12 -17.67
N LEU A 162 -0.04 -1.10 -18.28
CA LEU A 162 -1.35 -1.06 -17.61
C LEU A 162 -1.93 -2.46 -17.35
N GLN A 163 -1.21 -3.54 -17.62
CA GLN A 163 -1.71 -4.89 -17.38
C GLN A 163 -1.77 -5.24 -15.89
N VAL A 164 -2.90 -5.78 -15.47
CA VAL A 164 -3.11 -6.36 -14.15
C VAL A 164 -2.40 -7.71 -14.08
N GLN A 165 -1.66 -7.95 -13.01
CA GLN A 165 -0.83 -9.14 -12.81
C GLN A 165 -1.38 -10.00 -11.67
N ASP A 166 -1.19 -11.29 -11.77
CA ASP A 166 -1.35 -12.30 -10.72
C ASP A 166 -2.69 -12.34 -9.99
N PHE A 167 -3.20 -11.21 -9.46
CA PHE A 167 -4.36 -11.19 -8.58
C PHE A 167 -5.19 -9.90 -8.71
N MET A 168 -6.51 -10.02 -8.62
CA MET A 168 -7.44 -8.90 -8.61
C MET A 168 -8.69 -9.19 -7.75
N GLU A 169 -9.17 -8.18 -7.06
CA GLU A 169 -10.43 -8.13 -6.33
C GLU A 169 -11.46 -7.29 -7.10
N LEU A 170 -12.71 -7.69 -7.05
CA LEU A 170 -13.78 -7.01 -7.75
C LEU A 170 -14.43 -5.99 -6.81
N VAL A 171 -13.80 -4.83 -6.68
CA VAL A 171 -14.19 -3.81 -5.71
C VAL A 171 -15.37 -2.98 -6.21
N GLU A 172 -16.39 -2.86 -5.36
CA GLU A 172 -17.55 -1.99 -5.54
C GLU A 172 -17.35 -0.72 -4.70
N PRO A 173 -17.27 0.47 -5.33
CA PRO A 173 -17.18 1.72 -4.60
C PRO A 173 -18.51 2.04 -3.90
N ALA A 174 -18.44 2.40 -2.60
CA ALA A 174 -19.59 2.80 -1.79
C ALA A 174 -19.56 4.30 -1.46
N GLY A 175 -19.02 5.11 -2.38
CA GLY A 175 -18.78 6.53 -2.22
C GLY A 175 -17.36 6.96 -2.51
N ALA A 176 -16.39 6.04 -2.51
CA ALA A 176 -15.01 6.33 -2.87
C ALA A 176 -14.91 6.79 -4.33
N LYS A 177 -14.02 7.74 -4.58
CA LYS A 177 -13.62 8.11 -5.93
C LYS A 177 -12.82 6.96 -6.55
N VAL A 178 -13.25 6.47 -7.70
CA VAL A 178 -12.48 5.50 -8.48
C VAL A 178 -11.40 6.24 -9.27
N LEU A 179 -10.14 5.84 -9.08
CA LEU A 179 -9.01 6.33 -9.86
C LEU A 179 -8.76 5.46 -11.08
N ALA A 180 -8.88 4.15 -10.95
CA ALA A 180 -8.75 3.22 -12.05
C ALA A 180 -9.82 2.13 -11.98
N PHE A 181 -10.33 1.75 -13.15
CA PHE A 181 -11.21 0.61 -13.37
C PHE A 181 -10.45 -0.50 -14.09
N TYR A 182 -10.99 -1.71 -14.09
CA TYR A 182 -10.49 -2.78 -14.95
C TYR A 182 -10.90 -2.55 -16.41
N ASP A 183 -9.94 -2.53 -17.32
CA ASP A 183 -10.19 -2.51 -18.78
C ASP A 183 -10.41 -3.94 -19.28
N HIS A 184 -11.64 -4.43 -19.07
CA HIS A 184 -12.07 -5.76 -19.46
C HIS A 184 -13.58 -5.81 -19.61
N TYR A 185 -14.09 -6.50 -20.64
CA TYR A 185 -15.52 -6.52 -20.96
C TYR A 185 -16.43 -7.01 -19.83
N MET A 186 -15.95 -7.93 -18.97
CA MET A 186 -16.70 -8.44 -17.81
C MET A 186 -16.50 -7.63 -16.53
N TRP A 187 -15.36 -6.95 -16.37
CA TRP A 187 -14.93 -6.39 -15.09
C TRP A 187 -14.90 -4.86 -15.07
N LYS A 188 -15.29 -4.20 -16.15
CA LYS A 188 -15.19 -2.73 -16.32
C LYS A 188 -15.98 -1.90 -15.30
N GLU A 189 -16.94 -2.51 -14.61
CA GLU A 189 -17.74 -1.84 -13.58
C GLU A 189 -17.06 -1.88 -12.20
N TYR A 190 -16.01 -2.69 -12.04
CA TYR A 190 -15.30 -2.82 -10.77
C TYR A 190 -14.08 -1.93 -10.71
N ALA A 191 -13.85 -1.36 -9.52
CA ALA A 191 -12.71 -0.51 -9.27
C ALA A 191 -11.44 -1.32 -9.04
N ALA A 192 -10.34 -0.89 -9.65
CA ALA A 192 -9.00 -1.41 -9.45
C ALA A 192 -8.21 -0.58 -8.43
N VAL A 193 -8.45 0.74 -8.40
CA VAL A 193 -7.86 1.66 -7.43
C VAL A 193 -8.91 2.68 -7.01
N THR A 194 -9.10 2.83 -5.71
CA THR A 194 -10.01 3.83 -5.14
C THR A 194 -9.30 4.79 -4.22
N LYS A 195 -9.92 5.95 -4.02
CA LYS A 195 -9.50 7.00 -3.09
C LYS A 195 -10.72 7.51 -2.34
N ASN A 196 -10.62 7.62 -1.02
CA ASN A 196 -11.67 8.19 -0.18
C ASN A 196 -11.10 9.22 0.81
N SER A 197 -11.85 10.27 1.08
CA SER A 197 -11.57 11.18 2.18
C SER A 197 -12.16 10.61 3.46
N TRP A 198 -11.36 10.50 4.52
CA TRP A 198 -11.78 9.97 5.80
C TRP A 198 -11.34 10.87 6.95
N GLY A 199 -12.30 11.49 7.63
CA GLY A 199 -12.00 12.53 8.62
C GLY A 199 -11.18 13.67 8.02
N LYS A 200 -9.95 13.87 8.49
CA LYS A 200 -9.00 14.87 7.98
C LYS A 200 -8.00 14.32 6.96
N GLY A 201 -7.97 13.03 6.75
CA GLY A 201 -7.00 12.36 5.88
C GLY A 201 -7.61 11.63 4.71
N THR A 202 -6.85 10.72 4.14
CA THR A 202 -7.17 10.05 2.88
C THR A 202 -6.86 8.57 2.96
N CYS A 203 -7.73 7.75 2.39
CA CYS A 203 -7.55 6.32 2.25
C CYS A 203 -7.48 5.94 0.77
N TYR A 204 -6.52 5.11 0.42
CA TYR A 204 -6.39 4.49 -0.91
C TYR A 204 -6.50 2.98 -0.78
N TYR A 205 -7.23 2.37 -1.68
CA TYR A 205 -7.28 0.91 -1.80
C TYR A 205 -6.84 0.48 -3.20
N ILE A 206 -5.84 -0.40 -3.25
CA ILE A 206 -5.28 -0.94 -4.49
C ILE A 206 -5.70 -2.40 -4.59
N ALA A 207 -6.75 -2.67 -5.37
CA ALA A 207 -7.46 -3.95 -5.41
C ALA A 207 -6.77 -5.02 -6.26
N CYS A 208 -5.64 -4.72 -6.89
CA CYS A 208 -4.95 -5.67 -7.76
C CYS A 208 -3.43 -5.47 -7.76
N LYS A 209 -2.71 -6.50 -8.17
CA LYS A 209 -1.29 -6.39 -8.48
C LYS A 209 -1.14 -5.67 -9.83
N THR A 210 -0.50 -4.53 -9.84
CA THR A 210 -0.21 -3.77 -11.07
C THR A 210 1.25 -3.96 -11.50
N SER A 211 1.59 -3.47 -12.69
CA SER A 211 2.98 -3.38 -13.12
C SER A 211 3.83 -2.48 -12.20
N SER A 212 5.15 -2.67 -12.22
CA SER A 212 6.08 -1.81 -11.47
C SER A 212 6.01 -0.36 -11.95
N ALA A 213 5.76 -0.11 -13.23
CA ALA A 213 5.60 1.23 -13.77
C ALA A 213 4.36 1.93 -13.21
N TYR A 214 3.22 1.23 -13.13
CA TYR A 214 1.99 1.81 -12.59
C TYR A 214 2.09 2.12 -11.10
N ILE A 215 2.55 1.16 -10.29
CA ILE A 215 2.67 1.38 -8.84
C ILE A 215 3.67 2.50 -8.52
N LYS A 216 4.75 2.63 -9.28
CA LYS A 216 5.70 3.74 -9.15
C LYS A 216 5.04 5.10 -9.39
N LYS A 217 4.21 5.23 -10.42
CA LYS A 217 3.47 6.48 -10.70
C LYS A 217 2.42 6.76 -9.64
N LEU A 218 1.69 5.74 -9.19
CA LEU A 218 0.67 5.86 -8.16
C LEU A 218 1.27 6.28 -6.81
N THR A 219 2.36 5.64 -6.37
CA THR A 219 3.06 6.01 -5.12
C THR A 219 3.62 7.43 -5.19
N ALA A 220 4.17 7.85 -6.33
CA ALA A 220 4.59 9.24 -6.55
C ALA A 220 3.44 10.23 -6.37
N SER A 221 2.28 9.93 -6.96
CA SER A 221 1.09 10.79 -6.85
C SER A 221 0.62 10.89 -5.39
N ILE A 222 0.58 9.77 -4.67
CA ILE A 222 0.18 9.72 -3.25
C ILE A 222 1.13 10.53 -2.38
N VAL A 223 2.44 10.36 -2.56
CA VAL A 223 3.47 11.05 -1.77
C VAL A 223 3.49 12.55 -2.09
N LYS A 224 3.27 12.94 -3.34
CA LYS A 224 3.10 14.34 -3.75
C LYS A 224 1.89 14.97 -3.06
N GLU A 225 0.77 14.30 -3.06
CA GLU A 225 -0.46 14.79 -2.43
C GLU A 225 -0.32 14.92 -0.90
N ALA A 226 0.45 14.02 -0.27
CA ALA A 226 0.80 14.11 1.14
C ALA A 226 1.81 15.22 1.48
N GLY A 227 2.28 15.99 0.49
CA GLY A 227 3.25 17.07 0.66
C GLY A 227 4.66 16.61 1.01
N LEU A 228 5.04 15.40 0.60
CA LEU A 228 6.34 14.78 0.89
C LEU A 228 7.28 14.72 -0.33
N TRP A 229 6.86 15.30 -1.46
CA TRP A 229 7.69 15.36 -2.66
C TRP A 229 8.57 16.61 -2.64
N GLY A 230 9.86 16.44 -2.80
CA GLY A 230 10.83 17.53 -2.76
C GLY A 230 11.98 17.32 -3.74
N TRP A 231 13.04 18.11 -3.60
CA TRP A 231 14.18 18.10 -4.51
C TRP A 231 14.89 16.73 -4.60
N LYS A 232 14.84 15.92 -3.54
CA LYS A 232 15.43 14.56 -3.55
C LYS A 232 14.79 13.65 -4.58
N GLN A 233 13.49 13.80 -4.83
CA GLN A 233 12.74 13.00 -5.76
C GLN A 233 12.91 13.46 -7.22
N GLU A 234 13.44 14.66 -7.43
CA GLU A 234 13.74 15.23 -8.76
C GLU A 234 15.14 14.83 -9.28
N ILE A 235 15.98 14.23 -8.44
CA ILE A 235 17.30 13.75 -8.85
C ILE A 235 17.12 12.39 -9.54
N ALA A 236 17.52 12.33 -10.81
CA ALA A 236 17.63 11.05 -11.52
C ALA A 236 18.87 10.27 -10.99
N PHE A 237 18.71 8.96 -10.80
CA PHE A 237 19.82 8.05 -10.59
C PHE A 237 20.41 7.60 -11.91
#